data_15477c2c1326e07f7df5ddd9637fc58d
#
_entry.id   15477c2c1326e07f7df5ddd9637fc58d
#
_cell.length_a   1.000
_cell.length_b   1.000
_cell.length_c   1.000
_cell.angle_alpha   90.00
_cell.angle_beta   90.00
_cell.angle_gamma   90.00
#
_symmetry.space_group_name_H-M   'P 1'
#
loop_
_entity.id
_entity.type
_entity.pdbx_description
1 polymer ?
#
loop_
_entity_poly.entity_id
_entity_poly.type
_entity_poly.pdbx_seq_one_letter_code
_entity_poly.pdbx_strand_id
1 'polypeptide(L)'
;MKALLIDMNKTVADAGGRLPATDAKRWRQRYRQLLEEADIECPPPDESQREAGKRGRLKRSKARNLLERLRNFEHDVLRFMDVEYVPFTNNQGENDLRMTKVQQKISGCFRSMAGAKIFCRVRSYLSTCR
;
A
#
# COMPACT_ATOMS: atom_id res chain seq x y z
N MET A 1 0.49 -10.97 -9.72
CA MET A 1 -0.04 -9.94 -8.79
C MET A 1 -0.37 -8.61 -9.46
N LYS A 2 0.58 -7.89 -10.11
CA LYS A 2 0.30 -6.58 -10.73
C LYS A 2 -0.86 -6.61 -11.74
N ALA A 3 -0.86 -7.56 -12.67
CA ALA A 3 -1.93 -7.70 -13.66
C ALA A 3 -3.30 -7.94 -12.98
N LEU A 4 -3.35 -8.84 -11.98
CA LEU A 4 -4.58 -9.11 -11.22
C LEU A 4 -5.16 -7.84 -10.59
N LEU A 5 -4.34 -7.01 -9.92
CA LEU A 5 -4.80 -5.77 -9.30
C LEU A 5 -5.30 -4.75 -10.32
N ILE A 6 -4.67 -4.68 -11.49
CA ILE A 6 -5.14 -3.81 -12.59
C ILE A 6 -6.49 -4.28 -13.12
N ASP A 7 -6.68 -5.58 -13.32
CA ASP A 7 -7.94 -6.13 -13.80
C ASP A 7 -9.07 -5.97 -12.77
N MET A 8 -8.76 -6.15 -11.49
CA MET A 8 -9.69 -5.80 -10.40
C MET A 8 -10.12 -4.34 -10.47
N ASN A 9 -9.16 -3.41 -10.62
CA ASN A 9 -9.47 -1.99 -10.69
C ASN A 9 -10.35 -1.63 -11.90
N LYS A 10 -10.11 -2.23 -13.06
CA LYS A 10 -10.98 -2.07 -14.22
C LYS A 10 -12.41 -2.54 -13.92
N THR A 11 -12.54 -3.74 -13.32
CA THR A 11 -13.87 -4.29 -12.96
C THR A 11 -14.60 -3.39 -11.96
N VAL A 12 -13.88 -2.78 -11.00
CA VAL A 12 -14.44 -1.82 -10.05
C VAL A 12 -14.93 -0.56 -10.77
N ALA A 13 -14.15 -0.04 -11.72
CA ALA A 13 -14.54 1.14 -12.51
C ALA A 13 -15.78 0.85 -13.37
N ASP A 14 -15.84 -0.31 -14.02
CA ASP A 14 -16.99 -0.75 -14.84
C ASP A 14 -18.25 -0.95 -13.98
N ALA A 15 -18.09 -1.33 -12.71
CA ALA A 15 -19.18 -1.52 -11.75
C ALA A 15 -19.63 -0.22 -11.04
N GLY A 16 -19.07 0.94 -11.41
CA GLY A 16 -19.45 2.23 -10.81
C GLY A 16 -18.76 2.55 -9.49
N GLY A 17 -17.57 1.99 -9.23
CA GLY A 17 -16.74 2.33 -8.07
C GLY A 17 -16.80 1.35 -6.89
N ARG A 18 -17.73 0.39 -6.93
CA ARG A 18 -17.84 -0.66 -5.91
C ARG A 18 -18.27 -1.99 -6.52
N LEU A 19 -17.66 -3.08 -6.08
CA LEU A 19 -18.06 -4.41 -6.53
C LEU A 19 -19.22 -5.00 -5.71
N PRO A 20 -20.14 -5.76 -6.35
CA PRO A 20 -21.06 -6.64 -5.65
C PRO A 20 -20.30 -7.64 -4.75
N ALA A 21 -20.92 -8.03 -3.64
CA ALA A 21 -20.27 -8.93 -2.66
C ALA A 21 -19.83 -10.28 -3.27
N THR A 22 -20.57 -10.79 -4.25
CA THR A 22 -20.25 -12.03 -4.98
C THR A 22 -18.94 -11.90 -5.77
N ASP A 23 -18.80 -10.81 -6.53
CA ASP A 23 -17.62 -10.56 -7.35
C ASP A 23 -16.40 -10.21 -6.49
N ALA A 24 -16.59 -9.41 -5.44
CA ALA A 24 -15.55 -9.11 -4.46
C ALA A 24 -15.02 -10.38 -3.79
N LYS A 25 -15.90 -11.34 -3.45
CA LYS A 25 -15.50 -12.65 -2.89
C LYS A 25 -14.67 -13.47 -3.89
N ARG A 26 -15.08 -13.52 -5.16
CA ARG A 26 -14.37 -14.24 -6.22
C ARG A 26 -12.96 -13.63 -6.44
N TRP A 27 -12.84 -12.31 -6.47
CA TRP A 27 -11.55 -11.63 -6.63
C TRP A 27 -10.63 -11.86 -5.45
N ARG A 28 -11.13 -11.84 -4.19
CA ARG A 28 -10.34 -12.18 -3.01
C ARG A 28 -9.83 -13.63 -3.04
N GLN A 29 -10.66 -14.55 -3.48
CA GLN A 29 -10.25 -15.96 -3.62
C GLN A 29 -9.08 -16.09 -4.62
N ARG A 30 -9.17 -15.44 -5.78
CA ARG A 30 -8.12 -15.44 -6.78
C ARG A 30 -6.84 -14.75 -6.29
N TYR A 31 -6.98 -13.68 -5.52
CA TYR A 31 -5.86 -12.99 -4.89
C TYR A 31 -5.11 -13.92 -3.92
N ARG A 32 -5.83 -14.61 -3.05
CA ARG A 32 -5.25 -15.56 -2.08
C ARG A 32 -4.58 -16.74 -2.76
N GLN A 33 -5.23 -17.30 -3.79
CA GLN A 33 -4.63 -18.39 -4.59
C GLN A 33 -3.29 -17.95 -5.17
N LEU A 34 -3.20 -16.76 -5.73
CA LEU A 34 -1.95 -16.24 -6.29
C LEU A 34 -0.88 -15.98 -5.21
N LEU A 35 -1.27 -15.65 -3.98
CA LEU A 35 -0.34 -15.55 -2.85
C LEU A 35 0.17 -16.93 -2.41
N GLU A 36 -0.64 -17.98 -2.48
CA GLU A 36 -0.26 -19.36 -2.18
C GLU A 36 0.74 -19.88 -3.24
N GLU A 37 0.48 -19.65 -4.52
CA GLU A 37 1.40 -19.96 -5.61
C GLU A 37 2.75 -19.24 -5.41
N ALA A 38 2.72 -17.96 -5.06
CA ALA A 38 3.92 -17.17 -4.80
C ALA A 38 4.70 -17.62 -3.56
N ASP A 39 4.06 -18.23 -2.56
CA ASP A 39 4.74 -18.82 -1.40
C ASP A 39 5.65 -19.99 -1.80
N ILE A 40 5.22 -20.77 -2.78
CA ILE A 40 6.01 -21.90 -3.30
C ILE A 40 7.26 -21.38 -4.03
N GLU A 41 7.11 -20.31 -4.80
CA GLU A 41 8.23 -19.68 -5.53
C GLU A 41 9.19 -18.92 -4.61
N CYS A 42 8.69 -18.34 -3.53
CA CYS A 42 9.44 -17.51 -2.59
C CYS A 42 9.28 -18.00 -1.16
N PRO A 43 9.84 -19.16 -0.79
CA PRO A 43 9.72 -19.72 0.54
C PRO A 43 10.32 -18.79 1.61
N PRO A 44 9.88 -18.89 2.87
CA PRO A 44 10.51 -18.19 3.98
C PRO A 44 11.98 -18.60 4.12
N PRO A 45 12.84 -17.73 4.68
CA PRO A 45 14.23 -18.12 4.94
C PRO A 45 14.24 -19.28 5.93
N ASP A 46 15.15 -20.23 5.66
CA ASP A 46 15.35 -21.39 6.52
C ASP A 46 15.97 -20.96 7.86
N GLU A 47 15.25 -21.17 8.94
CA GLU A 47 15.72 -20.83 10.28
C GLU A 47 16.89 -21.71 10.75
N SER A 48 17.08 -22.90 10.16
CA SER A 48 18.22 -23.79 10.45
C SER A 48 19.57 -23.17 10.04
N GLN A 49 19.57 -22.24 9.08
CA GLN A 49 20.75 -21.51 8.61
C GLN A 49 21.15 -20.36 9.53
N ARG A 50 20.50 -20.22 10.68
CA ARG A 50 20.83 -19.17 11.64
C ARG A 50 22.15 -19.47 12.34
N GLU A 51 23.13 -18.60 12.16
CA GLU A 51 24.39 -18.69 12.88
C GLU A 51 24.18 -18.50 14.39
N ALA A 52 24.71 -19.42 15.19
CA ALA A 52 24.65 -19.36 16.64
C ALA A 52 25.26 -18.04 17.14
N GLY A 53 24.53 -17.31 17.99
CA GLY A 53 24.98 -16.03 18.58
C GLY A 53 24.65 -14.78 17.78
N LYS A 54 24.23 -14.85 16.53
CA LYS A 54 23.75 -13.67 15.79
C LYS A 54 22.34 -13.28 16.25
N ARG A 55 22.22 -12.08 16.83
CA ARG A 55 20.92 -11.47 17.15
C ARG A 55 20.34 -10.81 15.90
N GLY A 56 19.03 -10.89 15.73
CA GLY A 56 18.31 -10.23 14.65
C GLY A 56 17.52 -11.20 13.78
N ARG A 57 16.73 -10.62 12.85
CA ARG A 57 15.88 -11.37 11.92
C ARG A 57 16.70 -11.84 10.73
N LEU A 58 16.48 -13.08 10.26
CA LEU A 58 17.10 -13.57 9.03
C LEU A 58 16.74 -12.66 7.85
N LYS A 59 17.73 -12.42 6.98
CA LYS A 59 17.56 -11.58 5.81
C LYS A 59 16.58 -12.24 4.84
N ARG A 60 15.50 -11.55 4.53
CA ARG A 60 14.48 -11.99 3.57
C ARG A 60 14.72 -11.35 2.21
N SER A 61 14.34 -12.04 1.15
CA SER A 61 14.32 -11.45 -0.19
C SER A 61 13.32 -10.29 -0.27
N LYS A 62 13.53 -9.38 -1.22
CA LYS A 62 12.57 -8.28 -1.47
C LYS A 62 11.19 -8.83 -1.88
N ALA A 63 11.18 -9.91 -2.67
CA ALA A 63 9.96 -10.60 -3.09
C ALA A 63 9.22 -11.19 -1.89
N ARG A 64 9.92 -11.88 -0.98
CA ARG A 64 9.31 -12.42 0.25
C ARG A 64 8.72 -11.34 1.14
N ASN A 65 9.42 -10.23 1.32
CA ASN A 65 8.91 -9.10 2.10
C ASN A 65 7.63 -8.50 1.49
N LEU A 66 7.58 -8.38 0.15
CA LEU A 66 6.39 -7.90 -0.55
C LEU A 66 5.23 -8.88 -0.37
N LEU A 67 5.46 -10.17 -0.54
CA LEU A 67 4.45 -11.22 -0.39
C LEU A 67 3.83 -11.21 1.02
N GLU A 68 4.65 -11.11 2.06
CA GLU A 68 4.16 -11.01 3.44
C GLU A 68 3.34 -9.73 3.67
N ARG A 69 3.77 -8.61 3.10
CA ARG A 69 2.99 -7.37 3.18
C ARG A 69 1.65 -7.48 2.49
N LEU A 70 1.60 -8.05 1.28
CA LEU A 70 0.36 -8.27 0.55
C LEU A 70 -0.60 -9.18 1.33
N ARG A 71 -0.06 -10.21 2.00
CA ARG A 71 -0.86 -11.11 2.84
C ARG A 71 -1.36 -10.44 4.11
N ASN A 72 -0.48 -9.77 4.86
CA ASN A 72 -0.82 -9.18 6.15
C ASN A 72 -1.75 -7.97 6.02
N PHE A 73 -1.68 -7.26 4.90
CA PHE A 73 -2.48 -6.06 4.62
C PHE A 73 -3.49 -6.29 3.48
N GLU A 74 -3.96 -7.53 3.30
CA GLU A 74 -4.94 -7.88 2.26
C GLU A 74 -6.15 -6.94 2.27
N HIS A 75 -6.71 -6.68 3.48
CA HIS A 75 -7.86 -5.81 3.63
C HIS A 75 -7.59 -4.39 3.11
N ASP A 76 -6.43 -3.83 3.43
CA ASP A 76 -6.05 -2.48 3.00
C ASP A 76 -5.77 -2.42 1.49
N VAL A 77 -5.08 -3.45 0.96
CA VAL A 77 -4.77 -3.57 -0.48
C VAL A 77 -6.05 -3.68 -1.32
N LEU A 78 -7.06 -4.39 -0.84
CA LEU A 78 -8.30 -4.67 -1.56
C LEU A 78 -9.46 -3.72 -1.17
N ARG A 79 -9.22 -2.72 -0.33
CA ARG A 79 -10.24 -1.81 0.18
C ARG A 79 -10.97 -1.03 -0.92
N PHE A 80 -10.29 -0.72 -2.03
CA PHE A 80 -10.87 -0.03 -3.17
C PHE A 80 -12.01 -0.79 -3.85
N MET A 81 -12.13 -2.11 -3.64
CA MET A 81 -13.26 -2.90 -4.15
C MET A 81 -14.53 -2.74 -3.32
N ASP A 82 -14.38 -2.45 -2.03
CA ASP A 82 -15.48 -2.43 -1.07
C ASP A 82 -16.04 -1.03 -0.84
N VAL A 83 -15.18 -0.02 -1.01
CA VAL A 83 -15.45 1.35 -0.60
C VAL A 83 -15.26 2.29 -1.77
N GLU A 84 -16.35 2.84 -2.28
CA GLU A 84 -16.43 3.63 -3.51
C GLU A 84 -15.48 4.85 -3.54
N TYR A 85 -15.29 5.51 -2.40
CA TYR A 85 -14.44 6.71 -2.32
C TYR A 85 -12.94 6.41 -2.10
N VAL A 86 -12.56 5.14 -2.00
CA VAL A 86 -11.15 4.75 -1.85
C VAL A 86 -10.52 4.57 -3.23
N PRO A 87 -9.60 5.45 -3.66
CA PRO A 87 -8.97 5.32 -4.96
C PRO A 87 -8.01 4.13 -4.98
N PHE A 88 -7.84 3.52 -6.16
CA PHE A 88 -6.88 2.44 -6.38
C PHE A 88 -5.42 2.88 -6.19
N THR A 89 -5.12 4.15 -6.44
CA THR A 89 -3.77 4.73 -6.32
C THR A 89 -3.73 5.80 -5.24
N ASN A 90 -2.58 5.96 -4.58
CA ASN A 90 -2.35 7.00 -3.58
C ASN A 90 -1.74 8.28 -4.18
N ASN A 91 -2.06 8.61 -5.42
CA ASN A 91 -1.48 9.77 -6.12
C ASN A 91 -1.75 11.08 -5.40
N GLN A 92 -2.93 11.24 -4.81
CA GLN A 92 -3.28 12.47 -4.07
C GLN A 92 -2.42 12.61 -2.81
N GLY A 93 -2.28 11.56 -2.01
CA GLY A 93 -1.42 11.58 -0.82
C GLY A 93 0.05 11.80 -1.16
N GLU A 94 0.54 11.22 -2.26
CA GLU A 94 1.90 11.44 -2.74
C GLU A 94 2.13 12.89 -3.18
N ASN A 95 1.17 13.50 -3.87
CA ASN A 95 1.24 14.91 -4.25
C ASN A 95 1.24 15.83 -3.04
N ASP A 96 0.44 15.55 -2.03
CA ASP A 96 0.39 16.34 -0.80
C ASP A 96 1.71 16.26 -0.03
N LEU A 97 2.30 15.07 0.06
CA LEU A 97 3.62 14.88 0.66
C LEU A 97 4.75 15.54 -0.16
N ARG A 98 4.63 15.57 -1.50
CA ARG A 98 5.62 16.22 -2.37
C ARG A 98 5.73 17.72 -2.05
N MET A 99 4.63 18.38 -1.77
CA MET A 99 4.65 19.81 -1.40
C MET A 99 5.43 20.08 -0.11
N THR A 100 5.35 19.18 0.87
CA THR A 100 6.17 19.26 2.09
C THR A 100 7.67 19.14 1.77
N LYS A 101 8.05 18.23 0.85
CA LYS A 101 9.44 18.09 0.40
C LYS A 101 9.94 19.31 -0.38
N VAL A 102 9.09 19.95 -1.18
CA VAL A 102 9.42 21.20 -1.88
C VAL A 102 9.71 22.30 -0.86
N GLN A 103 8.85 22.46 0.16
CA GLN A 103 9.07 23.44 1.22
C GLN A 103 10.41 23.19 1.95
N GLN A 104 10.74 21.95 2.26
CA GLN A 104 12.04 21.60 2.85
C GLN A 104 13.23 21.96 1.96
N LYS A 105 13.12 21.76 0.64
CA LYS A 105 14.18 22.11 -0.32
C LYS A 105 14.42 23.61 -0.45
N ILE A 106 13.34 24.42 -0.42
CA ILE A 106 13.41 25.87 -0.59
C ILE A 106 13.87 26.54 0.70
N SER A 107 13.32 26.12 1.85
CA SER A 107 13.54 26.77 3.15
C SER A 107 14.51 26.01 4.06
N GLY A 108 15.11 24.91 3.59
CA GLY A 108 15.99 24.03 4.36
C GLY A 108 15.21 23.12 5.33
N CYS A 109 14.43 23.69 6.21
CA CYS A 109 13.58 22.97 7.15
C CYS A 109 12.48 23.87 7.72
N PHE A 110 11.52 23.29 8.43
CA PHE A 110 10.61 24.09 9.24
C PHE A 110 11.33 24.56 10.51
N ARG A 111 11.30 25.88 10.75
CA ARG A 111 11.95 26.50 11.93
C ARG A 111 11.39 26.02 13.26
N SER A 112 10.13 25.55 13.27
CA SER A 112 9.46 25.03 14.46
C SER A 112 8.45 23.95 14.12
N MET A 113 8.15 23.08 15.06
CA MET A 113 7.07 22.08 14.92
C MET A 113 5.69 22.72 14.79
N ALA A 114 5.47 23.88 15.41
CA ALA A 114 4.22 24.64 15.25
C ALA A 114 4.04 25.10 13.80
N GLY A 115 5.08 25.65 13.18
CA GLY A 115 5.08 26.06 11.77
C GLY A 115 4.83 24.87 10.82
N ALA A 116 5.46 23.72 11.07
CA ALA A 116 5.21 22.50 10.30
C ALA A 116 3.73 22.06 10.40
N LYS A 117 3.17 22.04 11.60
CA LYS A 117 1.76 21.68 11.83
C LYS A 117 0.79 22.64 11.13
N ILE A 118 1.03 23.94 11.19
CA ILE A 118 0.21 24.94 10.50
C ILE A 118 0.28 24.73 8.99
N PHE A 119 1.48 24.56 8.43
CA PHE A 119 1.67 24.28 7.01
C PHE A 119 0.88 23.04 6.56
N CYS A 120 1.01 21.94 7.29
CA CYS A 120 0.30 20.69 6.97
C CYS A 120 -1.21 20.86 7.05
N ARG A 121 -1.73 21.59 8.06
CA ARG A 121 -3.17 21.86 8.19
C ARG A 121 -3.71 22.68 7.01
N VAL A 122 -3.02 23.76 6.66
CA VAL A 122 -3.43 24.61 5.52
C VAL A 122 -3.40 23.80 4.22
N ARG A 123 -2.34 23.01 3.99
CA ARG A 123 -2.25 22.17 2.80
C ARG A 123 -3.33 21.10 2.75
N SER A 124 -3.62 20.45 3.87
CA SER A 124 -4.71 19.46 3.97
C SER A 124 -6.06 20.10 3.63
N TYR A 125 -6.35 21.26 4.18
CA TYR A 125 -7.57 22.00 3.88
C TYR A 125 -7.69 22.33 2.38
N LEU A 126 -6.65 22.92 1.78
CA LEU A 126 -6.63 23.25 0.36
C LEU A 126 -6.75 22.03 -0.56
N SER A 127 -6.22 20.88 -0.14
CA SER A 127 -6.34 19.62 -0.89
C SER A 127 -7.76 19.04 -0.80
N THR A 128 -8.45 19.23 0.33
CA THR A 128 -9.80 18.71 0.56
C THR A 128 -10.89 19.57 -0.10
N CYS A 129 -10.61 20.87 -0.31
CA CYS A 129 -11.56 21.80 -0.92
C CYS A 129 -11.56 21.81 -2.46
N ARG A 130 -10.81 20.93 -3.08
CA ARG A 130 -10.79 20.74 -4.55
C ARG A 130 -11.74 19.63 -4.96
#